data_40aa87490d1f1977c68883546c38b24a
#
_entry.id   40aa87490d1f1977c68883546c38b24a
#
_cell.length_a   1.000
_cell.length_b   1.000
_cell.length_c   1.000
_cell.angle_alpha   90.00
_cell.angle_beta   90.00
_cell.angle_gamma   90.00
#
_symmetry.space_group_name_H-M   'P 1'
#
loop_
_entity.id
_entity.type
_entity.pdbx_description
1 polymer ?
#
loop_
_entity_poly.entity_id
_entity_poly.type
_entity_poly.pdbx_seq_one_letter_code
_entity_poly.pdbx_strand_id
1 'polypeptide(L)'
;MRFIALVKFKTKPKDFISENLKMIEAESKKGIKYLSIDWTLGRYDAVAIIEAPNEKEAMQLSMRRSHFLDIETMVAIPAEEARKLV
;
A
#
# COMPACT_ATOMS: atom_id res chain seq x y z
N MET A 1 -6.16 -6.70 9.05
CA MET A 1 -4.70 -6.60 9.27
C MET A 1 -4.20 -5.30 8.68
N ARG A 2 -3.21 -4.72 9.33
CA ARG A 2 -2.59 -3.49 8.85
C ARG A 2 -1.29 -3.78 8.13
N PHE A 3 -1.06 -3.07 7.03
CA PHE A 3 0.16 -3.17 6.24
C PHE A 3 0.71 -1.78 5.95
N ILE A 4 2.02 -1.69 5.84
CA ILE A 4 2.69 -0.49 5.37
C ILE A 4 3.36 -0.83 4.05
N ALA A 5 3.06 -0.06 3.02
CA ALA A 5 3.64 -0.23 1.70
C ALA A 5 4.66 0.89 1.45
N LEU A 6 5.90 0.50 1.19
CA LEU A 6 6.96 1.41 0.79
C LEU A 6 7.09 1.28 -0.72
N VAL A 7 6.90 2.39 -1.43
CA VAL A 7 6.68 2.36 -2.87
C VAL A 7 7.76 3.11 -3.62
N LYS A 8 8.24 2.50 -4.71
CA LYS A 8 9.08 3.18 -5.70
C LYS A 8 8.36 3.17 -7.04
N PHE A 9 8.34 4.31 -7.71
CA PHE A 9 7.75 4.43 -9.03
C PHE A 9 8.70 3.85 -10.07
N LYS A 10 8.21 2.95 -10.91
CA LYS A 10 8.98 2.39 -12.03
C LYS A 10 8.82 3.23 -13.29
N THR A 11 7.72 3.96 -13.37
CA THR A 11 7.41 4.85 -14.50
C THR A 11 6.99 6.22 -13.96
N LYS A 12 6.75 7.15 -14.85
CA LYS A 12 6.32 8.50 -14.44
C LYS A 12 4.91 8.44 -13.87
N PRO A 13 4.65 9.15 -12.77
CA PRO A 13 3.31 9.13 -12.13
C PRO A 13 2.16 9.43 -13.09
N LYS A 14 2.34 10.37 -14.02
CA LYS A 14 1.30 10.70 -14.99
C LYS A 14 0.84 9.49 -15.81
N ASP A 15 1.69 8.47 -15.93
CA ASP A 15 1.40 7.30 -16.75
C ASP A 15 0.59 6.24 -16.00
N PHE A 16 0.51 6.31 -14.65
CA PHE A 16 -0.19 5.28 -13.88
C PHE A 16 -1.24 5.80 -12.90
N ILE A 17 -1.29 7.10 -12.63
CA ILE A 17 -2.22 7.65 -11.61
C ILE A 17 -3.66 7.23 -11.88
N SER A 18 -4.13 7.36 -13.11
CA SER A 18 -5.51 7.03 -13.45
C SER A 18 -5.81 5.55 -13.22
N GLU A 19 -4.91 4.68 -13.67
CA GLU A 19 -5.05 3.23 -13.47
C GLU A 19 -5.04 2.89 -11.98
N ASN A 20 -4.14 3.49 -11.23
CA ASN A 20 -4.01 3.25 -9.80
C ASN A 20 -5.27 3.66 -9.02
N LEU A 21 -5.85 4.81 -9.37
CA LEU A 21 -7.09 5.25 -8.74
C LEU A 21 -8.24 4.29 -8.98
N LYS A 22 -8.34 3.72 -10.19
CA LYS A 22 -9.34 2.71 -10.51
C LYS A 22 -9.13 1.44 -9.69
N MET A 23 -7.88 1.04 -9.51
CA MET A 23 -7.53 -0.11 -8.67
C MET A 23 -7.94 0.11 -7.22
N ILE A 24 -7.65 1.28 -6.68
CA ILE A 24 -8.03 1.63 -5.31
C ILE A 24 -9.55 1.56 -5.13
N GLU A 25 -10.30 2.10 -6.09
CA GLU A 25 -11.76 2.06 -6.05
C GLU A 25 -12.28 0.63 -6.06
N ALA A 26 -11.74 -0.22 -6.92
CA ALA A 26 -12.14 -1.62 -6.99
C ALA A 26 -11.79 -2.37 -5.70
N GLU A 27 -10.63 -2.10 -5.15
CA GLU A 27 -10.14 -2.72 -3.91
C GLU A 27 -10.97 -2.31 -2.70
N SER A 28 -11.47 -1.07 -2.66
CA SER A 28 -12.31 -0.61 -1.57
C SER A 28 -13.60 -1.43 -1.45
N LYS A 29 -14.08 -1.94 -2.57
CA LYS A 29 -15.27 -2.80 -2.60
C LYS A 29 -14.99 -4.20 -2.06
N LYS A 30 -13.72 -4.57 -1.95
CA LYS A 30 -13.27 -5.87 -1.42
C LYS A 30 -12.82 -5.78 0.03
N GLY A 31 -13.05 -4.65 0.69
CA GLY A 31 -12.70 -4.45 2.09
C GLY A 31 -11.28 -3.99 2.33
N ILE A 32 -10.61 -3.50 1.31
CA ILE A 32 -9.28 -2.89 1.46
C ILE A 32 -9.46 -1.40 1.68
N LYS A 33 -8.89 -0.88 2.76
CA LYS A 33 -8.96 0.53 3.09
C LYS A 33 -7.57 1.14 3.07
N TYR A 34 -7.43 2.24 2.35
CA TYR A 34 -6.20 3.04 2.36
C TYR A 34 -6.37 4.11 3.43
N LEU A 35 -5.71 3.91 4.58
CA LEU A 35 -5.81 4.84 5.70
C LEU A 35 -5.06 6.13 5.41
N SER A 36 -3.95 6.03 4.70
CA SER A 36 -3.21 7.20 4.21
C SER A 36 -2.34 6.80 3.03
N ILE A 37 -2.12 7.73 2.13
CA ILE A 37 -1.17 7.61 1.04
C ILE A 37 -0.42 8.94 0.99
N ASP A 38 0.89 8.90 1.17
CA ASP A 38 1.73 10.09 1.11
C ASP A 38 2.83 9.88 0.09
N TRP A 39 3.08 10.90 -0.73
CA TRP A 39 4.26 10.92 -1.56
C TRP A 39 5.38 11.52 -0.74
N THR A 40 6.57 10.92 -0.84
CA THR A 40 7.68 11.24 0.03
C THR A 40 8.91 11.67 -0.77
N LEU A 41 9.80 12.34 -0.08
CA LEU A 41 11.15 12.61 -0.58
C LEU A 41 12.08 11.56 0.00
N GLY A 42 13.18 11.30 -0.69
CA GLY A 42 14.19 10.38 -0.19
C GLY A 42 14.15 9.05 -0.93
N ARG A 43 14.44 7.98 -0.19
CA ARG A 43 14.64 6.66 -0.78
C ARG A 43 13.39 6.08 -1.45
N TYR A 44 12.24 6.30 -0.86
CA TYR A 44 10.96 5.82 -1.39
C TYR A 44 10.17 6.99 -1.95
N ASP A 45 9.33 6.72 -2.94
CA ASP A 45 8.52 7.74 -3.60
C ASP A 45 7.18 7.93 -2.92
N ALA A 46 6.67 6.88 -2.27
CA ALA A 46 5.40 6.97 -1.56
C ALA A 46 5.35 5.96 -0.42
N VAL A 47 4.50 6.26 0.57
CA VAL A 47 4.21 5.36 1.69
C VAL A 47 2.71 5.29 1.84
N ALA A 48 2.16 4.08 1.95
CA ALA A 48 0.74 3.88 2.18
C ALA A 48 0.52 3.05 3.44
N ILE A 49 -0.49 3.40 4.21
CA ILE A 49 -0.95 2.60 5.34
C ILE A 49 -2.28 2.01 4.95
N ILE A 50 -2.38 0.68 5.01
CA ILE A 50 -3.46 -0.07 4.41
C ILE A 50 -4.06 -1.05 5.42
N GLU A 51 -5.38 -1.13 5.45
CA GLU A 51 -6.10 -2.21 6.13
C GLU A 51 -6.60 -3.18 5.08
N ALA A 52 -6.30 -4.46 5.24
CA ALA A 52 -6.77 -5.51 4.34
C ALA A 52 -7.23 -6.71 5.17
N PRO A 53 -8.13 -7.56 4.63
CA PRO A 53 -8.64 -8.72 5.37
C PRO A 53 -7.56 -9.72 5.77
N ASN A 54 -6.56 -9.91 4.90
CA ASN A 54 -5.49 -10.88 5.15
C ASN A 54 -4.28 -10.56 4.26
N GLU A 55 -3.21 -11.32 4.48
CA GLU A 55 -1.95 -11.11 3.76
C GLU A 55 -2.06 -11.46 2.26
N LYS A 56 -2.97 -12.36 1.88
CA LYS A 56 -3.16 -12.69 0.46
C LYS A 56 -3.69 -11.49 -0.30
N GLU A 57 -4.64 -10.76 0.27
CA GLU A 57 -5.18 -9.56 -0.35
C GLU A 57 -4.12 -8.48 -0.48
N ALA A 58 -3.28 -8.32 0.55
CA ALA A 58 -2.19 -7.36 0.50
C ALA A 58 -1.15 -7.73 -0.57
N MET A 59 -0.84 -9.02 -0.71
CA MET A 59 0.09 -9.49 -1.73
C MET A 59 -0.46 -9.26 -3.13
N GLN A 60 -1.74 -9.56 -3.36
CA GLN A 60 -2.38 -9.33 -4.65
C GLN A 60 -2.38 -7.86 -5.03
N LEU A 61 -2.58 -6.99 -4.06
CA LEU A 61 -2.52 -5.54 -4.26
C LEU A 61 -1.18 -5.13 -4.86
N SER A 62 -0.08 -5.64 -4.32
CA SER A 62 1.25 -5.35 -4.82
C SER A 62 1.49 -5.96 -6.20
N MET A 63 1.05 -7.20 -6.38
CA MET A 63 1.24 -7.91 -7.65
C MET A 63 0.51 -7.24 -8.81
N ARG A 64 -0.69 -6.73 -8.55
CA ARG A 64 -1.47 -6.03 -9.59
C ARG A 64 -0.75 -4.79 -10.12
N ARG A 65 0.13 -4.20 -9.31
CA ARG A 65 0.82 -2.94 -9.63
C ARG A 65 2.27 -3.13 -10.08
N SER A 66 2.72 -4.37 -10.19
CA SER A 66 4.14 -4.67 -10.43
C SER A 66 4.69 -4.09 -11.74
N HIS A 67 3.83 -3.79 -12.70
CA HIS A 67 4.28 -3.19 -13.97
C HIS A 67 4.61 -1.70 -13.85
N PHE A 68 4.11 -1.00 -12.82
CA PHE A 68 4.44 0.41 -12.65
C PHE A 68 4.95 0.80 -11.27
N LEU A 69 4.86 -0.08 -10.27
CA LEU A 69 5.37 0.16 -8.92
C LEU A 69 6.22 -1.00 -8.43
N ASP A 70 7.28 -0.67 -7.70
CA ASP A 70 7.96 -1.63 -6.83
C ASP A 70 7.46 -1.36 -5.42
N ILE A 71 6.89 -2.36 -4.79
CA ILE A 71 6.30 -2.21 -3.46
C ILE A 71 6.93 -3.19 -2.49
N GLU A 72 7.38 -2.65 -1.36
CA GLU A 72 7.82 -3.42 -0.22
C GLU A 72 6.71 -3.34 0.83
N THR A 73 6.07 -4.48 1.11
CA THR A 73 4.90 -4.53 2.00
C THR A 73 5.27 -5.19 3.32
N MET A 74 4.95 -4.52 4.42
CA MET A 74 5.22 -5.01 5.76
C MET A 74 3.92 -5.14 6.54
N VAL A 75 3.80 -6.22 7.32
CA VAL A 75 2.72 -6.31 8.31
C VAL A 75 3.06 -5.34 9.43
N ALA A 76 2.10 -4.55 9.86
CA ALA A 76 2.31 -3.55 10.89
C ALA A 76 1.30 -3.74 12.02
N ILE A 77 1.76 -3.47 13.23
CA ILE A 77 0.92 -3.44 14.43
C ILE A 77 1.03 -2.04 14.99
N PRO A 78 -0.09 -1.34 15.24
CA PRO A 78 -0.02 -0.01 15.83
C PRO A 78 0.80 -0.02 17.12
N ALA A 79 1.61 1.01 17.32
CA ALA A 79 2.49 1.09 18.50
C ALA A 79 1.72 0.93 19.82
N GLU A 80 0.49 1.43 19.88
CA GLU A 80 -0.36 1.27 21.06
C GLU A 80 -0.61 -0.18 21.42
N GLU A 81 -0.74 -1.05 20.42
CA GLU A 81 -0.92 -2.48 20.64
C GLU A 81 0.42 -3.17 20.86
N ALA A 82 1.42 -2.81 20.06
CA ALA A 82 2.74 -3.44 20.13
C ALA A 82 3.40 -3.26 21.49
N ARG A 83 3.28 -2.07 22.10
CA ARG A 83 3.89 -1.80 23.41
C ARG A 83 3.33 -2.68 24.53
N LYS A 84 2.16 -3.26 24.34
CA LYS A 84 1.56 -4.16 25.32
C LYS A 84 2.19 -5.55 25.29
N LEU A 85 3.02 -5.84 24.29
CA LEU A 85 3.69 -7.12 24.14
C LEU A 85 5.01 -7.19 24.93
N VAL A 86 5.48 -6.08 25.45
CA VAL A 86 6.75 -6.01 26.19
C VAL A 86 6.54 -5.68 27.68
#